data_f8407c2997dda2f66eea714af5fa45b9
#
_entry.id   f8407c2997dda2f66eea714af5fa45b9
#
_cell.length_a   1.000
_cell.length_b   1.000
_cell.length_c   1.000
_cell.angle_alpha   90.00
_cell.angle_beta   90.00
_cell.angle_gamma   90.00
#
_symmetry.space_group_name_H-M   'P 1'
#
loop_
_entity.id
_entity.type
_entity.pdbx_description
1 polymer ?
#
loop_
_entity_poly.entity_id
_entity_poly.type
_entity_poly.pdbx_seq_one_letter_code
_entity_poly.pdbx_strand_id
1 'polypeptide(L)'
;MAETLISPGVLARENDISFIAPAPTEAGAALLGPTVKGPVEEPTVVTSYGQYQRQFGTTFESGSNKFEFITSIAAKSYFEQGGNSILVTRVVSGSFTGATNTALTASAVASQPFALETISKGALLNNATGSNPDTAVHNSDGSINLGTADNLRWEISNVNDAQGTFSLSIRRGDDNTKSKIILESFNDLSLDPNSENYIERVVGNQTKTKSSDGEVTYISTVGEYVNRSRYVRVSSVNNPTLNYVGNDGITVGSNGVTSFSGSLPIAQSGSFQGAAGNLYNGIVPNNHFGSISNTNTQGLTAANYTDAISILENKDEYVFNIISAPGLIYYFGNHKVQLDSIISLAETRGDAIAVVDIEQYGATVSNVTAAASTVNSSYTATYWPWLQTQSATGKNEWIPASTVIPGVYAFTDGAAAPWFAPAGLTRGGIPNVIQAERKLTRAQRDTLYNSNVNPIATFPGAGISVFGQKTLQKKKSALDRVNVRRLLINLKKFVGDVSRNLVFEQNTTVTRDTFLAQVNPFLDSVVQRQGLYAYRVVMDDSNNTADVIDRNQLIGQIFIQPAKTVEYIVLDFTVEPSGATFGA
;
A
#
# COMPACT_ATOMS: atom_id res chain seq x y z
N MET A 1 12.44 10.49 36.63
CA MET A 1 13.29 11.10 37.69
C MET A 1 14.71 10.61 37.43
N ALA A 2 15.62 11.52 37.14
CA ALA A 2 17.03 11.16 37.02
C ALA A 2 17.58 10.79 38.40
N GLU A 3 18.04 9.57 38.54
CA GLU A 3 18.72 9.11 39.74
C GLU A 3 20.06 9.84 39.87
N THR A 4 20.19 10.69 40.90
CA THR A 4 21.45 11.37 41.20
C THR A 4 22.19 10.58 42.26
N LEU A 5 23.43 10.18 42.00
CA LEU A 5 24.32 9.57 42.97
C LEU A 5 24.71 10.60 44.02
N ILE A 6 24.24 10.39 45.27
CA ILE A 6 24.54 11.24 46.42
C ILE A 6 25.68 10.67 47.26
N SER A 7 26.02 9.40 47.12
CA SER A 7 27.13 8.71 47.80
C SER A 7 28.04 8.00 46.82
N PRO A 8 29.31 7.66 47.19
CA PRO A 8 30.19 6.90 46.30
C PRO A 8 29.53 5.60 45.82
N GLY A 9 29.32 5.47 44.53
CA GLY A 9 28.67 4.33 43.90
C GLY A 9 28.92 4.34 42.40
N VAL A 10 28.55 3.25 41.71
CA VAL A 10 28.65 3.10 40.26
C VAL A 10 27.24 3.28 39.71
N LEU A 11 27.06 4.29 38.86
CA LEU A 11 25.84 4.46 38.06
C LEU A 11 26.09 3.87 36.67
N ALA A 12 25.49 2.74 36.36
CA ALA A 12 25.44 2.22 35.02
C ALA A 12 24.21 2.80 34.29
N ARG A 13 24.45 3.50 33.20
CA ARG A 13 23.39 3.95 32.28
C ARG A 13 23.47 3.14 31.00
N GLU A 14 22.37 2.59 30.60
CA GLU A 14 22.20 1.96 29.31
C GLU A 14 21.61 3.02 28.36
N ASN A 15 22.40 3.40 27.37
CA ASN A 15 21.94 4.23 26.24
C ASN A 15 21.89 3.33 25.02
N ASP A 16 20.71 2.93 24.59
CA ASP A 16 20.54 2.22 23.33
C ASP A 16 20.57 3.25 22.19
N ILE A 17 21.71 3.33 21.52
CA ILE A 17 21.93 4.11 20.28
C ILE A 17 21.89 3.20 19.05
N SER A 18 21.49 1.94 19.19
CA SER A 18 21.32 1.06 18.04
C SER A 18 20.09 1.46 17.22
N PHE A 19 20.32 2.09 16.08
CA PHE A 19 19.28 2.31 15.08
C PHE A 19 19.19 1.03 14.24
N ILE A 20 18.19 0.20 14.55
CA ILE A 20 17.82 -0.91 13.68
C ILE A 20 16.84 -0.32 12.65
N ALA A 21 17.28 -0.24 11.39
CA ALA A 21 16.36 0.10 10.31
C ALA A 21 15.19 -0.88 10.33
N PRO A 22 13.94 -0.41 10.39
CA PRO A 22 12.81 -1.31 10.40
C PRO A 22 12.82 -2.16 9.12
N ALA A 23 12.64 -3.47 9.27
CA ALA A 23 12.49 -4.36 8.14
C ALA A 23 11.31 -3.91 7.26
N PRO A 24 11.38 -4.10 5.93
CA PRO A 24 10.28 -3.77 5.04
C PRO A 24 8.99 -4.42 5.51
N THR A 25 7.94 -3.62 5.67
CA THR A 25 6.65 -4.15 6.09
C THR A 25 6.03 -4.93 4.94
N GLU A 26 5.74 -6.19 5.18
CA GLU A 26 5.07 -7.04 4.19
C GLU A 26 3.63 -6.58 3.96
N ALA A 27 3.29 -6.34 2.70
CA ALA A 27 1.92 -6.05 2.28
C ALA A 27 1.31 -7.26 1.57
N GLY A 28 0.04 -7.54 1.84
CA GLY A 28 -0.66 -8.62 1.13
C GLY A 28 -0.91 -8.27 -0.33
N ALA A 29 -1.20 -7.00 -0.64
CA ALA A 29 -1.43 -6.55 -2.01
C ALA A 29 -0.80 -5.18 -2.27
N ALA A 30 -0.34 -4.94 -3.50
CA ALA A 30 0.04 -3.63 -4.02
C ALA A 30 -1.10 -3.08 -4.90
N LEU A 31 -1.57 -1.89 -4.58
CA LEU A 31 -2.58 -1.15 -5.33
C LEU A 31 -1.97 0.10 -5.94
N LEU A 32 -2.05 0.21 -7.27
CA LEU A 32 -1.63 1.39 -8.02
C LEU A 32 -2.84 2.14 -8.53
N GLY A 33 -2.89 3.46 -8.31
CA GLY A 33 -3.96 4.27 -8.85
C GLY A 33 -4.08 5.66 -8.24
N PRO A 34 -5.00 6.48 -8.73
CA PRO A 34 -5.24 7.81 -8.17
C PRO A 34 -5.85 7.73 -6.79
N THR A 35 -5.48 8.67 -5.94
CA THR A 35 -6.07 8.88 -4.61
C THR A 35 -6.33 10.37 -4.39
N VAL A 36 -7.20 10.68 -3.44
CA VAL A 36 -7.63 12.06 -3.16
C VAL A 36 -6.48 12.93 -2.64
N LYS A 37 -5.68 12.38 -1.74
CA LYS A 37 -4.50 13.02 -1.13
C LYS A 37 -3.42 11.97 -0.85
N GLY A 38 -2.37 12.33 -0.16
CA GLY A 38 -1.29 11.43 0.23
C GLY A 38 0.03 11.74 -0.48
N PRO A 39 1.10 11.03 -0.13
CA PRO A 39 2.37 11.12 -0.81
C PRO A 39 2.23 10.66 -2.27
N VAL A 40 3.02 11.25 -3.16
CA VAL A 40 2.94 10.99 -4.61
C VAL A 40 4.07 10.07 -5.00
N GLU A 41 3.74 9.00 -5.72
CA GLU A 41 4.70 8.00 -6.22
C GLU A 41 5.56 7.35 -5.10
N GLU A 42 5.15 7.48 -3.85
CA GLU A 42 5.79 6.85 -2.70
C GLU A 42 4.93 5.67 -2.25
N PRO A 43 5.39 4.42 -2.45
CA PRO A 43 4.66 3.25 -1.99
C PRO A 43 4.52 3.27 -0.48
N THR A 44 3.29 3.28 0.01
CA THR A 44 2.99 3.44 1.43
C THR A 44 2.13 2.29 1.93
N VAL A 45 2.59 1.64 2.99
CA VAL A 45 1.84 0.55 3.63
C VAL A 45 0.77 1.12 4.55
N VAL A 46 -0.46 0.64 4.38
CA VAL A 46 -1.59 0.89 5.27
C VAL A 46 -2.17 -0.42 5.79
N THR A 47 -2.55 -0.45 7.07
CA THR A 47 -2.96 -1.66 7.80
C THR A 47 -4.45 -1.69 8.12
N SER A 48 -5.20 -0.66 7.74
CA SER A 48 -6.65 -0.60 7.90
C SER A 48 -7.27 0.40 6.93
N TYR A 49 -8.55 0.20 6.60
CA TYR A 49 -9.28 1.17 5.77
C TYR A 49 -9.38 2.55 6.43
N GLY A 50 -9.52 2.62 7.75
CA GLY A 50 -9.50 3.90 8.46
C GLY A 50 -8.15 4.63 8.35
N GLN A 51 -7.02 3.91 8.31
CA GLN A 51 -5.71 4.51 8.02
C GLN A 51 -5.64 4.98 6.57
N TYR A 52 -6.13 4.17 5.61
CA TYR A 52 -6.23 4.58 4.20
C TYR A 52 -7.01 5.90 4.05
N GLN A 53 -8.19 6.00 4.67
CA GLN A 53 -9.02 7.20 4.60
C GLN A 53 -8.30 8.45 5.14
N ARG A 54 -7.61 8.32 6.26
CA ARG A 54 -6.84 9.45 6.83
C ARG A 54 -5.69 9.89 5.94
N GLN A 55 -4.99 8.94 5.32
CA GLN A 55 -3.77 9.21 4.55
C GLN A 55 -4.05 9.55 3.09
N PHE A 56 -4.96 8.83 2.44
CA PHE A 56 -5.24 8.93 1.01
C PHE A 56 -6.59 9.57 0.68
N GLY A 57 -7.44 9.81 1.69
CA GLY A 57 -8.79 10.32 1.50
C GLY A 57 -9.75 9.27 0.94
N THR A 58 -11.02 9.62 0.79
CA THR A 58 -12.05 8.72 0.26
C THR A 58 -12.72 9.35 -0.94
N THR A 59 -13.34 10.51 -0.73
CA THR A 59 -14.12 11.22 -1.74
C THR A 59 -13.59 12.62 -1.95
N PHE A 60 -13.78 13.16 -3.13
CA PHE A 60 -13.49 14.55 -3.44
C PHE A 60 -14.65 15.18 -4.20
N GLU A 61 -14.70 16.50 -4.20
CA GLU A 61 -15.73 17.26 -4.90
C GLU A 61 -15.16 17.87 -6.17
N SER A 62 -15.88 17.74 -7.29
CA SER A 62 -15.60 18.40 -8.55
C SER A 62 -16.88 19.03 -9.09
N GLY A 63 -16.94 20.34 -9.08
CA GLY A 63 -18.18 21.08 -9.32
C GLY A 63 -19.25 20.73 -8.26
N SER A 64 -20.43 20.37 -8.69
CA SER A 64 -21.54 19.97 -7.80
C SER A 64 -21.59 18.46 -7.53
N ASN A 65 -20.60 17.70 -7.96
CA ASN A 65 -20.57 16.25 -7.85
C ASN A 65 -19.48 15.77 -6.90
N LYS A 66 -19.81 14.71 -6.15
CA LYS A 66 -18.89 14.02 -5.27
C LYS A 66 -18.46 12.70 -5.91
N PHE A 67 -17.16 12.42 -5.89
CA PHE A 67 -16.55 11.27 -6.54
C PHE A 67 -15.72 10.46 -5.56
N GLU A 68 -15.57 9.17 -5.85
CA GLU A 68 -14.63 8.25 -5.17
C GLU A 68 -13.81 7.52 -6.24
N PHE A 69 -12.49 7.46 -6.08
CA PHE A 69 -11.63 6.68 -6.97
C PHE A 69 -11.80 5.18 -6.76
N ILE A 70 -11.64 4.41 -7.83
CA ILE A 70 -11.69 2.94 -7.78
C ILE A 70 -10.62 2.38 -6.81
N THR A 71 -9.49 3.05 -6.66
CA THR A 71 -8.43 2.69 -5.70
C THR A 71 -8.94 2.69 -4.25
N SER A 72 -9.79 3.65 -3.87
CA SER A 72 -10.43 3.70 -2.55
C SER A 72 -11.41 2.53 -2.35
N ILE A 73 -12.20 2.22 -3.38
CA ILE A 73 -13.14 1.09 -3.35
C ILE A 73 -12.37 -0.23 -3.24
N ALA A 74 -11.23 -0.36 -3.95
CA ALA A 74 -10.37 -1.54 -3.88
C ALA A 74 -9.77 -1.73 -2.48
N ALA A 75 -9.25 -0.65 -1.88
CA ALA A 75 -8.72 -0.68 -0.52
C ALA A 75 -9.81 -1.07 0.49
N LYS A 76 -11.01 -0.48 0.37
CA LYS A 76 -12.16 -0.82 1.20
C LYS A 76 -12.52 -2.29 1.09
N SER A 77 -12.70 -2.79 -0.14
CA SER A 77 -13.05 -4.19 -0.42
C SER A 77 -12.00 -5.15 0.15
N TYR A 78 -10.72 -4.82 0.03
CA TYR A 78 -9.62 -5.63 0.55
C TYR A 78 -9.68 -5.80 2.07
N PHE A 79 -9.83 -4.69 2.82
CA PHE A 79 -9.89 -4.75 4.29
C PHE A 79 -11.20 -5.35 4.80
N GLU A 80 -12.33 -5.11 4.17
CA GLU A 80 -13.62 -5.69 4.55
C GLU A 80 -13.66 -7.21 4.34
N GLN A 81 -12.84 -7.74 3.45
CA GLN A 81 -12.65 -9.19 3.24
C GLN A 81 -11.53 -9.79 4.10
N GLY A 82 -11.00 -9.05 5.07
CA GLY A 82 -10.05 -9.56 6.07
C GLY A 82 -8.58 -9.42 5.67
N GLY A 83 -8.26 -8.59 4.67
CA GLY A 83 -6.87 -8.23 4.36
C GLY A 83 -6.21 -7.46 5.50
N ASN A 84 -4.94 -7.74 5.78
CA ASN A 84 -4.21 -7.17 6.91
C ASN A 84 -3.47 -5.87 6.55
N SER A 85 -2.87 -5.82 5.38
CA SER A 85 -2.05 -4.68 4.94
C SER A 85 -2.02 -4.58 3.42
N ILE A 86 -2.02 -3.36 2.91
CA ILE A 86 -1.84 -3.07 1.48
C ILE A 86 -0.76 -2.01 1.28
N LEU A 87 -0.03 -2.14 0.18
CA LEU A 87 0.90 -1.15 -0.32
C LEU A 87 0.18 -0.28 -1.34
N VAL A 88 -0.05 0.98 -1.03
CA VAL A 88 -0.71 1.92 -1.94
C VAL A 88 0.30 2.83 -2.58
N THR A 89 0.32 2.89 -3.90
CA THR A 89 1.14 3.83 -4.66
C THR A 89 0.22 4.80 -5.38
N ARG A 90 0.27 6.06 -4.92
CA ARG A 90 -0.53 7.13 -5.51
C ARG A 90 0.04 7.55 -6.86
N VAL A 91 -0.76 7.41 -7.91
CA VAL A 91 -0.44 7.87 -9.26
C VAL A 91 -1.09 9.23 -9.50
N VAL A 92 -0.36 10.17 -10.08
CA VAL A 92 -0.83 11.52 -10.39
C VAL A 92 -0.42 11.94 -11.80
N SER A 93 -1.03 12.99 -12.32
CA SER A 93 -0.63 13.63 -13.58
C SER A 93 -0.08 15.01 -13.31
N GLY A 94 1.14 15.26 -13.76
CA GLY A 94 1.82 16.55 -13.56
C GLY A 94 2.52 16.67 -12.21
N SER A 95 2.90 17.89 -11.86
CA SER A 95 3.69 18.18 -10.65
C SER A 95 2.77 18.41 -9.45
N PHE A 96 3.08 17.75 -8.34
CA PHE A 96 2.38 17.90 -7.06
C PHE A 96 3.37 18.30 -5.97
N THR A 97 3.03 19.32 -5.17
CA THR A 97 3.84 19.79 -4.04
C THR A 97 3.05 19.76 -2.73
N GLY A 98 3.76 19.73 -1.60
CA GLY A 98 3.16 19.88 -0.28
C GLY A 98 2.72 21.32 -0.01
N ALA A 99 1.81 21.49 0.94
CA ALA A 99 1.43 22.78 1.47
C ALA A 99 2.38 23.18 2.60
N THR A 100 2.72 24.46 2.69
CA THR A 100 3.51 25.04 3.77
C THR A 100 2.62 25.79 4.76
N ASN A 101 3.06 25.90 6.02
CA ASN A 101 2.30 26.63 7.02
C ASN A 101 2.19 28.13 6.68
N THR A 102 1.02 28.72 6.96
CA THR A 102 0.80 30.16 6.92
C THR A 102 1.67 30.87 7.97
N ALA A 103 1.68 32.19 7.96
CA ALA A 103 2.52 33.00 8.82
C ALA A 103 2.53 32.54 10.28
N LEU A 104 3.60 31.88 10.68
CA LEU A 104 3.92 31.51 12.04
C LEU A 104 4.92 32.54 12.54
N THR A 105 4.57 33.29 13.58
CA THR A 105 5.39 34.41 14.07
C THR A 105 6.07 34.08 15.38
N ALA A 106 7.24 34.68 15.60
CA ALA A 106 7.92 34.70 16.86
C ALA A 106 7.58 36.00 17.64
N SER A 107 7.94 36.04 18.93
CA SER A 107 7.59 37.16 19.80
C SER A 107 8.30 38.48 19.46
N ALA A 108 9.54 38.42 18.98
CA ALA A 108 10.35 39.59 18.67
C ALA A 108 11.06 39.56 17.31
N VAL A 109 11.11 38.42 16.63
CA VAL A 109 11.77 38.27 15.34
C VAL A 109 10.73 38.30 14.22
N ALA A 110 10.92 39.16 13.23
CA ALA A 110 9.98 39.31 12.11
C ALA A 110 9.91 38.07 11.19
N SER A 111 10.93 37.21 11.25
CA SER A 111 10.97 35.98 10.47
C SER A 111 10.24 34.84 11.15
N GLN A 112 9.70 33.94 10.35
CA GLN A 112 9.09 32.69 10.80
C GLN A 112 10.15 31.82 11.51
N PRO A 113 9.93 31.37 12.77
CA PRO A 113 10.94 30.64 13.53
C PRO A 113 11.25 29.26 12.94
N PHE A 114 10.27 28.59 12.37
CA PHE A 114 10.43 27.35 11.61
C PHE A 114 9.29 27.21 10.57
N ALA A 115 9.47 26.36 9.61
CA ALA A 115 8.48 26.05 8.59
C ALA A 115 8.09 24.57 8.62
N LEU A 116 6.80 24.33 8.45
CA LEU A 116 6.22 22.99 8.27
C LEU A 116 5.77 22.81 6.82
N GLU A 117 5.85 21.58 6.35
CA GLU A 117 5.31 21.18 5.05
C GLU A 117 4.48 19.92 5.22
N THR A 118 3.37 19.83 4.49
CA THR A 118 2.52 18.63 4.51
C THR A 118 3.18 17.49 3.72
N ILE A 119 3.12 16.27 4.27
CA ILE A 119 3.59 15.04 3.58
C ILE A 119 2.66 14.72 2.42
N SER A 120 1.35 14.93 2.60
CA SER A 120 0.39 14.84 1.51
C SER A 120 0.58 16.00 0.53
N LYS A 121 0.56 15.70 -0.77
CA LYS A 121 0.80 16.68 -1.84
C LYS A 121 -0.49 16.96 -2.63
N GLY A 122 -0.60 18.17 -3.16
CA GLY A 122 -1.72 18.60 -4.00
C GLY A 122 -2.51 19.78 -3.45
N ALA A 123 -3.16 20.51 -4.32
CA ALA A 123 -3.90 21.73 -3.97
C ALA A 123 -5.02 21.52 -2.93
N LEU A 124 -5.50 20.29 -2.74
CA LEU A 124 -6.50 19.95 -1.73
C LEU A 124 -6.00 20.20 -0.28
N LEU A 125 -4.68 20.26 -0.07
CA LEU A 125 -4.07 20.53 1.24
C LEU A 125 -4.12 22.02 1.62
N ASN A 126 -4.47 22.90 0.69
CA ASN A 126 -4.62 24.32 0.94
C ASN A 126 -5.98 24.64 1.57
N ASN A 127 -6.03 25.65 2.41
CA ASN A 127 -7.27 26.24 2.90
C ASN A 127 -7.81 27.37 2.00
N ALA A 128 -7.05 27.79 1.00
CA ALA A 128 -7.45 28.81 0.05
C ALA A 128 -7.57 28.21 -1.36
N THR A 129 -8.58 28.64 -2.11
CA THR A 129 -8.73 28.29 -3.53
C THR A 129 -8.07 29.34 -4.40
N GLY A 130 -7.23 28.92 -5.35
CA GLY A 130 -6.62 29.79 -6.36
C GLY A 130 -5.18 30.19 -6.06
N SER A 131 -4.65 31.07 -6.89
CA SER A 131 -3.25 31.53 -6.89
C SER A 131 -2.90 32.54 -5.78
N ASN A 132 -3.87 32.94 -4.96
CA ASN A 132 -3.63 33.82 -3.84
C ASN A 132 -3.76 33.05 -2.52
N PRO A 133 -2.65 32.64 -1.91
CA PRO A 133 -2.62 31.88 -0.68
C PRO A 133 -2.86 32.75 0.56
N ASP A 134 -3.45 33.92 0.42
CA ASP A 134 -3.64 34.84 1.53
C ASP A 134 -4.46 34.20 2.64
N THR A 135 -3.78 34.11 3.75
CA THR A 135 -4.25 33.96 5.11
C THR A 135 -5.66 33.39 5.21
N ALA A 136 -5.72 32.14 5.59
CA ALA A 136 -6.99 31.56 5.98
C ALA A 136 -7.65 32.48 7.03
N VAL A 137 -8.70 33.16 6.62
CA VAL A 137 -9.47 34.02 7.52
C VAL A 137 -10.23 33.12 8.48
N HIS A 138 -10.02 33.34 9.76
CA HIS A 138 -10.79 32.65 10.78
C HIS A 138 -12.18 33.25 10.89
N ASN A 139 -13.17 32.40 10.88
CA ASN A 139 -14.54 32.77 11.22
C ASN A 139 -14.66 33.09 12.72
N SER A 140 -15.78 33.69 13.13
CA SER A 140 -16.03 34.05 14.54
C SER A 140 -16.00 32.87 15.52
N ASP A 141 -16.20 31.64 15.06
CA ASP A 141 -16.12 30.41 15.83
C ASP A 141 -14.70 29.81 15.84
N GLY A 142 -13.72 30.47 15.21
CA GLY A 142 -12.35 30.02 15.08
C GLY A 142 -12.13 28.94 14.02
N SER A 143 -13.15 28.59 13.24
CA SER A 143 -12.96 27.74 12.06
C SER A 143 -12.21 28.51 10.97
N ILE A 144 -11.52 27.78 10.10
CA ILE A 144 -10.83 28.35 8.95
C ILE A 144 -11.79 28.40 7.75
N ASN A 145 -11.81 29.53 7.07
CA ASN A 145 -12.57 29.65 5.84
C ASN A 145 -12.09 28.62 4.81
N LEU A 146 -13.01 27.90 4.18
CA LEU A 146 -12.74 26.80 3.26
C LEU A 146 -11.99 25.61 3.91
N GLY A 147 -12.02 25.49 5.23
CA GLY A 147 -11.50 24.33 5.94
C GLY A 147 -12.29 23.07 5.63
N THR A 148 -11.61 21.98 5.30
CA THR A 148 -12.20 20.67 4.99
C THR A 148 -11.62 19.57 5.87
N ALA A 149 -12.25 18.40 5.84
CA ALA A 149 -11.70 17.21 6.52
C ALA A 149 -10.38 16.70 5.89
N ASP A 150 -10.04 17.16 4.70
CA ASP A 150 -8.86 16.70 3.96
C ASP A 150 -7.63 17.58 4.16
N ASN A 151 -7.82 18.87 4.45
CA ASN A 151 -6.70 19.76 4.74
C ASN A 151 -6.40 19.83 6.24
N LEU A 152 -5.34 20.52 6.58
CA LEU A 152 -4.76 20.55 7.91
C LEU A 152 -4.70 21.98 8.45
N ARG A 153 -4.59 22.10 9.76
CA ARG A 153 -4.19 23.31 10.44
C ARG A 153 -3.20 22.99 11.56
N TRP A 154 -2.42 23.96 11.93
CA TRP A 154 -1.44 23.86 13.01
C TRP A 154 -1.81 24.77 14.17
N GLU A 155 -1.38 24.41 15.37
CA GLU A 155 -1.55 25.21 16.59
C GLU A 155 -0.32 25.11 17.45
N ILE A 156 0.20 26.27 17.89
CA ILE A 156 1.26 26.40 18.89
C ILE A 156 0.60 26.75 20.21
N SER A 157 1.00 26.05 21.27
CA SER A 157 0.52 26.25 22.64
C SER A 157 1.62 25.98 23.65
N ASN A 158 1.36 26.25 24.93
CA ASN A 158 2.26 25.94 26.05
C ASN A 158 3.70 26.46 25.84
N VAL A 159 3.82 27.70 25.34
CA VAL A 159 5.14 28.33 25.16
C VAL A 159 5.73 28.63 26.53
N ASN A 160 6.95 28.14 26.77
CA ASN A 160 7.70 28.30 28.00
C ASN A 160 9.02 29.02 27.76
N ASP A 161 9.02 30.33 27.96
CA ASP A 161 10.19 31.18 27.76
C ASP A 161 11.35 30.87 28.71
N ALA A 162 11.09 30.24 29.86
CA ALA A 162 12.15 29.87 30.79
C ALA A 162 12.95 28.66 30.33
N GLN A 163 12.34 27.77 29.57
CA GLN A 163 13.01 26.54 29.06
C GLN A 163 13.17 26.50 27.55
N GLY A 164 12.66 27.49 26.85
CA GLY A 164 12.73 27.52 25.40
C GLY A 164 11.91 26.44 24.68
N THR A 165 10.80 26.03 25.29
CA THR A 165 9.97 24.96 24.80
C THR A 165 8.55 25.41 24.45
N PHE A 166 7.90 24.65 23.56
CA PHE A 166 6.52 24.88 23.14
C PHE A 166 5.87 23.56 22.70
N SER A 167 4.54 23.56 22.56
CA SER A 167 3.80 22.42 22.03
C SER A 167 3.25 22.73 20.63
N LEU A 168 3.32 21.75 19.73
CA LEU A 168 2.76 21.79 18.39
C LEU A 168 1.64 20.75 18.28
N SER A 169 0.46 21.17 17.84
CA SER A 169 -0.64 20.28 17.51
C SER A 169 -1.01 20.40 16.03
N ILE A 170 -1.16 19.27 15.37
CA ILE A 170 -1.72 19.19 14.02
C ILE A 170 -3.19 18.84 14.14
N ARG A 171 -4.03 19.67 13.56
CA ARG A 171 -5.48 19.60 13.67
C ARG A 171 -6.11 19.41 12.30
N ARG A 172 -7.32 18.88 12.27
CA ARG A 172 -8.10 18.76 11.03
C ARG A 172 -8.59 20.15 10.57
N GLY A 173 -8.59 20.39 9.25
CA GLY A 173 -8.85 21.72 8.71
C GLY A 173 -10.26 22.26 8.95
N ASP A 174 -11.26 21.39 9.11
CA ASP A 174 -12.66 21.74 9.32
C ASP A 174 -13.08 21.88 10.80
N ASP A 175 -12.12 21.84 11.73
CA ASP A 175 -12.41 22.00 13.14
C ASP A 175 -12.61 23.49 13.55
N ASN A 176 -13.04 23.72 14.77
CA ASN A 176 -13.21 25.06 15.34
C ASN A 176 -12.66 25.16 16.77
N THR A 177 -12.69 26.36 17.36
CA THR A 177 -12.14 26.61 18.68
C THR A 177 -12.87 25.85 19.80
N LYS A 178 -14.17 25.60 19.65
CA LYS A 178 -15.00 24.91 20.65
C LYS A 178 -14.90 23.39 20.53
N SER A 179 -14.62 22.88 19.32
CA SER A 179 -14.52 21.46 19.02
C SER A 179 -13.26 21.20 18.19
N LYS A 180 -12.12 21.17 18.87
CA LYS A 180 -10.82 20.89 18.27
C LYS A 180 -10.70 19.41 17.92
N ILE A 181 -10.30 19.11 16.70
CA ILE A 181 -10.02 17.74 16.23
C ILE A 181 -8.51 17.60 16.06
N ILE A 182 -7.84 17.19 17.13
CA ILE A 182 -6.40 17.00 17.15
C ILE A 182 -6.07 15.65 16.49
N LEU A 183 -5.23 15.69 15.48
CA LEU A 183 -4.72 14.52 14.76
C LEU A 183 -3.41 14.02 15.38
N GLU A 184 -2.51 14.94 15.71
CA GLU A 184 -1.22 14.68 16.37
C GLU A 184 -0.87 15.83 17.32
N SER A 185 -0.14 15.53 18.38
CA SER A 185 0.37 16.52 19.33
C SER A 185 1.79 16.17 19.75
N PHE A 186 2.66 17.18 19.71
CA PHE A 186 4.05 17.10 20.10
C PHE A 186 4.29 18.13 21.21
N ASN A 187 4.74 17.68 22.37
CA ASN A 187 4.92 18.53 23.53
C ASN A 187 6.41 18.80 23.78
N ASP A 188 6.68 19.89 24.47
CA ASP A 188 8.02 20.28 24.93
C ASP A 188 9.07 20.38 23.81
N LEU A 189 8.63 20.74 22.60
CA LEU A 189 9.52 20.94 21.45
C LEU A 189 10.48 22.12 21.69
N SER A 190 11.72 21.98 21.23
CA SER A 190 12.75 23.01 21.28
C SER A 190 13.24 23.35 19.87
N LEU A 191 13.71 24.59 19.68
CA LEU A 191 14.45 25.01 18.47
C LEU A 191 15.98 24.88 18.65
N ASP A 192 16.46 24.31 19.75
CA ASP A 192 17.85 24.02 20.00
C ASP A 192 18.24 22.67 19.38
N PRO A 193 19.14 22.65 18.35
CA PRO A 193 19.60 21.41 17.73
C PRO A 193 20.28 20.43 18.69
N ASN A 194 20.83 20.93 19.81
CA ASN A 194 21.48 20.09 20.83
C ASN A 194 20.47 19.45 21.81
N SER A 195 19.22 19.90 21.79
CA SER A 195 18.17 19.35 22.67
C SER A 195 17.69 17.98 22.17
N GLU A 196 17.38 17.08 23.11
CA GLU A 196 16.69 15.82 22.80
C GLU A 196 15.31 16.05 22.18
N ASN A 197 14.66 17.16 22.52
CA ASN A 197 13.34 17.56 22.05
C ASN A 197 13.41 18.52 20.85
N TYR A 198 14.53 18.52 20.10
CA TYR A 198 14.65 19.32 18.90
C TYR A 198 13.53 19.01 17.89
N ILE A 199 12.88 20.06 17.39
CA ILE A 199 11.65 19.91 16.57
C ILE A 199 11.85 19.00 15.36
N GLU A 200 12.99 19.08 14.66
CA GLU A 200 13.25 18.20 13.51
C GLU A 200 13.44 16.74 13.94
N ARG A 201 14.03 16.49 15.12
CA ARG A 201 14.21 15.14 15.66
C ARG A 201 12.87 14.53 16.11
N VAL A 202 11.98 15.33 16.67
CA VAL A 202 10.71 14.86 17.23
C VAL A 202 9.62 14.75 16.17
N VAL A 203 9.51 15.69 15.25
CA VAL A 203 8.50 15.69 14.16
C VAL A 203 8.99 14.94 12.94
N GLY A 204 10.26 15.17 12.57
CA GLY A 204 10.91 14.68 11.37
C GLY A 204 11.11 15.76 10.32
N ASN A 205 12.17 15.63 9.51
CA ASN A 205 12.49 16.58 8.44
C ASN A 205 12.74 15.88 7.08
N GLN A 206 12.57 14.57 7.01
CA GLN A 206 12.82 13.84 5.78
C GLN A 206 11.80 14.18 4.69
N THR A 207 12.31 14.36 3.48
CA THR A 207 11.52 14.38 2.26
C THR A 207 11.93 13.22 1.37
N LYS A 208 10.94 12.60 0.75
CA LYS A 208 11.13 11.52 -0.19
C LYS A 208 10.81 12.00 -1.59
N THR A 209 11.72 11.79 -2.50
CA THR A 209 11.60 12.18 -3.90
C THR A 209 11.99 11.04 -4.82
N LYS A 210 11.26 10.91 -5.91
CA LYS A 210 11.64 9.99 -6.96
C LYS A 210 12.95 10.41 -7.58
N SER A 211 13.88 9.48 -7.74
CA SER A 211 15.17 9.63 -8.42
C SER A 211 15.38 8.46 -9.38
N SER A 212 16.21 8.65 -10.39
CA SER A 212 16.60 7.60 -11.32
C SER A 212 18.08 7.74 -11.63
N ASP A 213 18.79 6.65 -11.70
CA ASP A 213 20.17 6.57 -12.17
C ASP A 213 20.29 6.18 -13.66
N GLY A 214 19.14 6.11 -14.35
CA GLY A 214 19.02 5.74 -15.75
C GLY A 214 18.67 4.26 -15.99
N GLU A 215 18.89 3.39 -15.02
CA GLU A 215 18.52 1.97 -15.09
C GLU A 215 17.33 1.65 -14.15
N VAL A 216 17.35 2.20 -12.94
CA VAL A 216 16.35 1.92 -11.91
C VAL A 216 15.77 3.21 -11.36
N THR A 217 14.46 3.23 -11.17
CA THR A 217 13.76 4.30 -10.44
C THR A 217 13.65 3.92 -8.97
N TYR A 218 14.05 4.82 -8.09
CA TYR A 218 14.05 4.60 -6.64
C TYR A 218 13.59 5.84 -5.89
N ILE A 219 13.27 5.66 -4.63
CA ILE A 219 12.91 6.76 -3.73
C ILE A 219 14.15 7.22 -2.98
N SER A 220 14.59 8.45 -3.28
CA SER A 220 15.66 9.12 -2.54
C SER A 220 15.09 9.82 -1.31
N THR A 221 15.73 9.62 -0.16
CA THR A 221 15.35 10.25 1.11
C THR A 221 16.41 11.30 1.46
N VAL A 222 15.97 12.54 1.67
CA VAL A 222 16.81 13.68 2.08
C VAL A 222 16.29 14.20 3.42
N GLY A 223 17.19 14.45 4.36
CA GLY A 223 16.87 14.87 5.74
C GLY A 223 17.47 13.93 6.76
N GLU A 224 17.85 14.44 7.92
CA GLU A 224 18.58 13.70 8.96
C GLU A 224 17.61 12.88 9.84
N TYR A 225 16.42 13.43 10.11
CA TYR A 225 15.50 12.85 11.08
C TYR A 225 14.27 12.24 10.40
N VAL A 226 14.02 10.97 10.71
CA VAL A 226 12.87 10.22 10.19
C VAL A 226 11.56 10.90 10.60
N ASN A 227 10.62 11.02 9.67
CA ASN A 227 9.31 11.59 9.94
C ASN A 227 8.52 10.70 10.92
N ARG A 228 8.28 11.21 12.12
CA ARG A 228 7.39 10.59 13.10
C ARG A 228 5.96 11.06 12.93
N SER A 229 5.76 12.31 12.48
CA SER A 229 4.47 12.78 12.02
C SER A 229 4.05 12.08 10.73
N ARG A 230 2.76 11.76 10.63
CA ARG A 230 2.12 11.19 9.42
C ARG A 230 1.55 12.27 8.51
N TYR A 231 1.51 13.51 8.95
CA TYR A 231 0.84 14.61 8.26
C TYR A 231 1.80 15.69 7.80
N VAL A 232 2.82 16.00 8.59
CA VAL A 232 3.73 17.12 8.34
C VAL A 232 5.18 16.72 8.56
N ARG A 233 6.10 17.49 7.98
CA ARG A 233 7.51 17.47 8.30
C ARG A 233 7.99 18.90 8.59
N VAL A 234 9.10 19.05 9.27
CA VAL A 234 9.79 20.33 9.38
C VAL A 234 10.58 20.53 8.09
N SER A 235 10.28 21.60 7.37
CA SER A 235 11.01 21.92 6.13
C SER A 235 12.24 22.79 6.39
N SER A 236 12.22 23.63 7.43
CA SER A 236 13.37 24.42 7.88
C SER A 236 13.17 24.91 9.32
N VAL A 237 14.27 25.09 10.04
CA VAL A 237 14.34 25.88 11.27
C VAL A 237 15.13 27.15 10.95
N ASN A 238 14.45 28.30 10.95
CA ASN A 238 15.03 29.57 10.52
C ASN A 238 15.74 30.31 11.67
N ASN A 239 15.29 30.11 12.89
CA ASN A 239 15.81 30.77 14.09
C ASN A 239 16.18 29.73 15.17
N PRO A 240 17.29 28.99 15.02
CA PRO A 240 17.72 28.02 16.03
C PRO A 240 18.15 28.73 17.33
N THR A 241 17.80 28.14 18.45
CA THR A 241 18.07 28.68 19.79
C THR A 241 19.17 27.87 20.49
N LEU A 242 20.37 27.92 19.94
CA LEU A 242 21.53 27.16 20.42
C LEU A 242 21.82 27.43 21.92
N ASN A 243 21.85 26.35 22.71
CA ASN A 243 22.06 26.41 24.16
C ASN A 243 21.12 27.44 24.81
N TYR A 244 19.82 27.28 24.61
CA TYR A 244 18.79 28.20 25.10
C TYR A 244 18.92 28.46 26.60
N VAL A 245 19.22 27.43 27.36
CA VAL A 245 19.51 27.49 28.78
C VAL A 245 21.00 27.29 29.01
N GLY A 246 21.58 28.09 29.90
CA GLY A 246 23.00 27.98 30.24
C GLY A 246 23.35 26.68 30.98
N ASN A 247 24.67 26.51 31.24
CA ASN A 247 25.17 25.36 31.98
C ASN A 247 24.63 25.27 33.43
N ASP A 248 24.09 26.39 33.96
CA ASP A 248 23.42 26.45 35.24
C ASP A 248 21.97 25.91 35.23
N GLY A 249 21.46 25.60 34.01
CA GLY A 249 20.09 25.11 33.82
C GLY A 249 19.00 26.17 34.08
N ILE A 250 19.35 27.43 34.30
CA ILE A 250 18.43 28.51 34.70
C ILE A 250 18.56 29.74 33.80
N THR A 251 19.80 30.13 33.45
CA THR A 251 20.05 31.39 32.75
C THR A 251 19.75 31.25 31.25
N VAL A 252 18.75 31.99 30.77
CA VAL A 252 18.38 32.05 29.36
C VAL A 252 19.38 32.90 28.57
N GLY A 253 19.88 32.39 27.44
CA GLY A 253 20.76 33.13 26.53
C GLY A 253 22.21 33.22 26.98
N SER A 254 22.79 32.17 27.59
CA SER A 254 24.11 32.20 28.25
C SER A 254 25.31 32.42 27.32
N ASN A 255 25.21 32.28 26.01
CA ASN A 255 26.32 32.43 25.07
C ASN A 255 26.47 33.83 24.47
N GLY A 256 26.08 34.89 25.21
CA GLY A 256 26.19 36.28 24.78
C GLY A 256 25.14 36.73 23.76
N VAL A 257 24.18 35.89 23.44
CA VAL A 257 23.03 36.23 22.62
C VAL A 257 21.88 36.60 23.54
N THR A 258 21.60 37.89 23.62
CA THR A 258 20.70 38.52 24.56
C THR A 258 19.23 38.31 24.22
N SER A 259 18.67 37.22 24.04
CA SER A 259 17.25 36.85 24.07
C SER A 259 16.82 35.87 22.95
N PHE A 260 17.16 34.62 23.13
CA PHE A 260 16.53 33.57 22.34
C PHE A 260 15.02 33.45 22.58
N SER A 261 14.48 33.94 23.68
CA SER A 261 13.03 33.99 23.95
C SER A 261 12.28 34.73 22.81
N GLY A 262 12.92 35.76 22.21
CA GLY A 262 12.37 36.47 21.07
C GLY A 262 12.27 35.63 19.79
N SER A 263 12.99 34.52 19.71
CA SER A 263 12.95 33.58 18.57
C SER A 263 11.91 32.47 18.73
N LEU A 264 11.35 32.27 19.93
CA LEU A 264 10.30 31.27 20.17
C LEU A 264 9.01 31.66 19.44
N PRO A 265 8.25 30.69 18.95
CA PRO A 265 6.92 30.96 18.40
C PRO A 265 5.98 31.43 19.50
N ILE A 266 5.09 32.36 19.18
CA ILE A 266 4.00 32.73 20.11
C ILE A 266 2.86 31.70 20.03
N ALA A 267 2.01 31.64 21.07
CA ALA A 267 0.81 30.82 21.06
C ALA A 267 -0.17 31.33 19.99
N GLN A 268 -0.37 30.55 18.96
CA GLN A 268 -1.17 30.92 17.79
C GLN A 268 -1.60 29.69 16.99
N SER A 269 -2.51 29.85 16.06
CA SER A 269 -2.90 28.80 15.13
C SER A 269 -3.02 29.33 13.70
N GLY A 270 -2.83 28.46 12.74
CA GLY A 270 -2.91 28.80 11.33
C GLY A 270 -3.28 27.59 10.47
N SER A 271 -3.18 27.78 9.16
CA SER A 271 -3.48 26.80 8.13
C SER A 271 -2.24 26.50 7.29
N PHE A 272 -2.44 25.76 6.21
CA PHE A 272 -1.43 25.44 5.21
C PHE A 272 -1.82 26.03 3.85
N GLN A 273 -0.83 26.36 3.03
CA GLN A 273 -0.99 27.04 1.74
C GLN A 273 0.13 26.66 0.75
N GLY A 274 -0.01 27.08 -0.52
CA GLY A 274 1.05 26.98 -1.51
C GLY A 274 1.23 25.61 -2.16
N ALA A 275 0.40 24.62 -1.82
CA ALA A 275 0.44 23.33 -2.49
C ALA A 275 -0.02 23.45 -3.96
N ALA A 276 0.69 22.77 -4.85
CA ALA A 276 0.34 22.65 -6.26
C ALA A 276 -0.08 21.22 -6.59
N GLY A 277 -0.76 21.06 -7.71
CA GLY A 277 -1.30 19.78 -8.20
C GLY A 277 -2.80 19.65 -8.02
N ASN A 278 -3.52 19.61 -9.14
CA ASN A 278 -4.97 19.57 -9.16
C ASN A 278 -5.50 18.20 -9.61
N LEU A 279 -6.27 17.55 -8.75
CA LEU A 279 -6.95 16.29 -9.05
C LEU A 279 -7.98 16.40 -10.20
N TYR A 280 -8.45 17.62 -10.46
CA TYR A 280 -9.61 17.83 -11.34
C TYR A 280 -9.26 17.99 -12.80
N ASN A 281 -7.98 18.08 -13.16
CA ASN A 281 -7.56 18.21 -14.55
C ASN A 281 -7.90 16.93 -15.32
N GLY A 282 -8.90 17.01 -16.20
CA GLY A 282 -9.29 15.93 -17.10
C GLY A 282 -10.28 14.91 -16.53
N ILE A 283 -10.76 15.06 -15.29
CA ILE A 283 -11.85 14.23 -14.77
C ILE A 283 -13.17 14.74 -15.35
N VAL A 284 -13.80 13.88 -16.16
CA VAL A 284 -15.15 14.16 -16.67
C VAL A 284 -16.15 13.86 -15.57
N PRO A 285 -16.99 14.83 -15.16
CA PRO A 285 -17.75 14.79 -13.91
C PRO A 285 -18.79 13.67 -13.74
N ASN A 286 -19.09 12.85 -14.74
CA ASN A 286 -20.31 12.05 -14.67
C ASN A 286 -20.14 10.53 -14.79
N ASN A 287 -18.93 9.99 -14.99
CA ASN A 287 -18.78 8.56 -15.20
C ASN A 287 -17.33 8.10 -15.07
N HIS A 288 -16.89 7.72 -13.88
CA HIS A 288 -15.56 7.13 -13.75
C HIS A 288 -15.36 5.92 -14.67
N PHE A 289 -16.28 4.96 -14.64
CA PHE A 289 -16.20 3.79 -15.51
C PHE A 289 -16.54 4.09 -16.97
N GLY A 290 -17.49 4.97 -17.22
CA GLY A 290 -17.87 5.39 -18.59
C GLY A 290 -16.87 6.34 -19.24
N SER A 291 -15.98 6.96 -18.47
CA SER A 291 -14.89 7.79 -18.97
C SER A 291 -13.57 7.05 -19.12
N ILE A 292 -13.47 5.77 -18.69
CA ILE A 292 -12.30 4.96 -18.96
C ILE A 292 -12.23 4.68 -20.46
N SER A 293 -11.17 5.17 -21.09
CA SER A 293 -10.94 5.11 -22.53
C SER A 293 -9.45 4.93 -22.80
N ASN A 294 -9.06 4.76 -24.06
CA ASN A 294 -7.64 4.61 -24.41
C ASN A 294 -6.73 5.74 -23.91
N THR A 295 -7.27 6.93 -23.68
CA THR A 295 -6.50 8.13 -23.27
C THR A 295 -6.81 8.59 -21.86
N ASN A 296 -7.76 7.97 -21.18
CA ASN A 296 -8.20 8.41 -19.86
C ASN A 296 -8.55 7.23 -18.94
N THR A 297 -8.01 7.24 -17.73
CA THR A 297 -8.42 6.37 -16.63
C THR A 297 -8.55 7.19 -15.35
N GLN A 298 -9.78 7.45 -14.93
CA GLN A 298 -10.07 8.22 -13.71
C GLN A 298 -9.37 9.60 -13.66
N GLY A 299 -9.23 10.28 -14.81
CA GLY A 299 -8.57 11.58 -14.94
C GLY A 299 -7.07 11.50 -15.20
N LEU A 300 -6.49 10.31 -15.30
CA LEU A 300 -5.10 10.07 -15.62
C LEU A 300 -4.95 9.49 -17.03
N THR A 301 -3.76 9.57 -17.59
CA THR A 301 -3.35 8.74 -18.72
C THR A 301 -2.68 7.47 -18.23
N ALA A 302 -2.70 6.41 -19.02
CA ALA A 302 -2.02 5.17 -18.65
C ALA A 302 -0.51 5.38 -18.43
N ALA A 303 0.13 6.25 -19.20
CA ALA A 303 1.55 6.59 -19.06
C ALA A 303 1.94 7.13 -17.67
N ASN A 304 1.02 7.71 -16.92
CA ASN A 304 1.28 8.17 -15.55
C ASN A 304 1.61 7.02 -14.57
N TYR A 305 1.30 5.78 -14.92
CA TYR A 305 1.58 4.61 -14.08
C TYR A 305 3.02 4.09 -14.22
N THR A 306 3.77 4.54 -15.24
CA THR A 306 5.11 4.00 -15.57
C THR A 306 6.05 4.05 -14.37
N ASP A 307 6.18 5.21 -13.74
CA ASP A 307 7.09 5.39 -12.62
C ASP A 307 6.68 4.58 -11.38
N ALA A 308 5.38 4.53 -11.11
CA ALA A 308 4.84 3.75 -10.00
C ALA A 308 5.08 2.24 -10.17
N ILE A 309 5.06 1.75 -11.41
CA ILE A 309 5.38 0.34 -11.73
C ILE A 309 6.88 0.11 -11.56
N SER A 310 7.73 1.01 -12.08
CA SER A 310 9.19 0.88 -12.01
C SER A 310 9.72 0.91 -10.56
N ILE A 311 9.18 1.77 -9.69
CA ILE A 311 9.55 1.81 -8.27
C ILE A 311 9.32 0.45 -7.59
N LEU A 312 8.27 -0.27 -7.97
CA LEU A 312 7.94 -1.58 -7.39
C LEU A 312 8.81 -2.73 -7.90
N GLU A 313 9.76 -2.49 -8.80
CA GLU A 313 10.74 -3.50 -9.25
C GLU A 313 11.68 -3.92 -8.11
N ASN A 314 11.96 -3.02 -7.17
CA ASN A 314 12.80 -3.32 -6.03
C ASN A 314 12.08 -4.24 -5.02
N LYS A 315 12.28 -5.55 -5.15
CA LYS A 315 11.67 -6.57 -4.29
C LYS A 315 12.23 -6.61 -2.87
N ASP A 316 13.41 -6.03 -2.64
CA ASP A 316 14.03 -6.02 -1.32
C ASP A 316 13.50 -4.87 -0.45
N GLU A 317 12.96 -3.82 -1.08
CA GLU A 317 12.34 -2.68 -0.40
C GLU A 317 10.81 -2.83 -0.27
N TYR A 318 10.15 -3.33 -1.33
CA TYR A 318 8.69 -3.45 -1.36
C TYR A 318 8.26 -4.91 -1.48
N VAL A 319 7.71 -5.46 -0.40
CA VAL A 319 7.28 -6.86 -0.31
C VAL A 319 5.76 -6.96 -0.41
N PHE A 320 5.26 -7.65 -1.43
CA PHE A 320 3.82 -7.91 -1.64
C PHE A 320 3.64 -9.21 -2.44
N ASN A 321 2.45 -9.81 -2.36
CA ASN A 321 2.15 -11.07 -3.06
C ASN A 321 1.05 -10.96 -4.13
N ILE A 322 0.38 -9.82 -4.22
CA ILE A 322 -0.62 -9.50 -5.24
C ILE A 322 -0.35 -8.10 -5.76
N ILE A 323 -0.49 -7.88 -7.07
CA ILE A 323 -0.44 -6.53 -7.66
C ILE A 323 -1.68 -6.28 -8.51
N SER A 324 -2.27 -5.11 -8.35
CA SER A 324 -3.45 -4.68 -9.09
C SER A 324 -3.42 -3.18 -9.37
N ALA A 325 -3.85 -2.79 -10.57
CA ALA A 325 -4.04 -1.40 -10.99
C ALA A 325 -5.47 -1.22 -11.50
N PRO A 326 -6.48 -1.18 -10.61
CA PRO A 326 -7.88 -1.09 -11.01
C PRO A 326 -8.17 0.18 -11.81
N GLY A 327 -8.80 0.01 -12.98
CA GLY A 327 -9.05 1.12 -13.91
C GLY A 327 -8.13 1.14 -15.14
N LEU A 328 -7.07 0.33 -15.16
CA LEU A 328 -6.35 -0.01 -16.38
C LEU A 328 -7.01 -1.22 -17.03
N ILE A 329 -7.37 -1.12 -18.31
CA ILE A 329 -8.12 -2.16 -19.06
C ILE A 329 -7.30 -2.57 -20.28
N TYR A 330 -7.01 -3.86 -20.41
CA TYR A 330 -6.11 -4.40 -21.44
C TYR A 330 -6.62 -4.18 -22.87
N TYR A 331 -7.93 -4.06 -23.05
CA TYR A 331 -8.56 -3.73 -24.32
C TYR A 331 -8.02 -2.43 -24.95
N PHE A 332 -7.68 -1.43 -24.16
CA PHE A 332 -7.17 -0.16 -24.63
C PHE A 332 -5.65 -0.22 -24.86
N GLY A 333 -5.19 0.12 -26.08
CA GLY A 333 -3.79 -0.01 -26.47
C GLY A 333 -2.80 0.70 -25.54
N ASN A 334 -3.12 1.92 -25.07
CA ASN A 334 -2.25 2.65 -24.15
C ASN A 334 -2.22 2.00 -22.75
N HIS A 335 -3.35 1.47 -22.26
CA HIS A 335 -3.42 0.76 -20.99
C HIS A 335 -2.71 -0.59 -21.05
N LYS A 336 -2.80 -1.26 -22.22
CA LYS A 336 -2.13 -2.52 -22.47
C LYS A 336 -0.63 -2.44 -22.20
N VAL A 337 0.04 -1.37 -22.65
CA VAL A 337 1.47 -1.16 -22.41
C VAL A 337 1.81 -1.21 -20.92
N GLN A 338 1.03 -0.56 -20.08
CA GLN A 338 1.26 -0.53 -18.64
C GLN A 338 0.91 -1.87 -17.98
N LEU A 339 -0.14 -2.53 -18.44
CA LEU A 339 -0.51 -3.85 -17.93
C LEU A 339 0.51 -4.93 -18.36
N ASP A 340 1.09 -4.84 -19.56
CA ASP A 340 2.20 -5.69 -19.97
C ASP A 340 3.44 -5.46 -19.08
N SER A 341 3.70 -4.21 -18.67
CA SER A 341 4.76 -3.89 -17.69
C SER A 341 4.47 -4.49 -16.30
N ILE A 342 3.23 -4.45 -15.82
CA ILE A 342 2.82 -5.08 -14.56
C ILE A 342 2.95 -6.62 -14.64
N ILE A 343 2.61 -7.22 -15.77
CA ILE A 343 2.76 -8.66 -16.01
C ILE A 343 4.24 -9.05 -15.99
N SER A 344 5.07 -8.32 -16.73
CA SER A 344 6.54 -8.49 -16.74
C SER A 344 7.14 -8.32 -15.35
N LEU A 345 6.68 -7.31 -14.60
CA LEU A 345 7.09 -7.08 -13.21
C LEU A 345 6.80 -8.31 -12.34
N ALA A 346 5.58 -8.84 -12.39
CA ALA A 346 5.19 -10.02 -11.62
C ALA A 346 6.02 -11.26 -12.01
N GLU A 347 6.34 -11.43 -13.29
CA GLU A 347 7.19 -12.54 -13.78
C GLU A 347 8.64 -12.41 -13.33
N THR A 348 9.22 -11.21 -13.45
CA THR A 348 10.61 -10.94 -13.08
C THR A 348 10.81 -11.05 -11.58
N ARG A 349 9.94 -10.47 -10.77
CA ARG A 349 9.98 -10.57 -9.31
C ARG A 349 9.77 -12.02 -8.85
N GLY A 350 8.79 -12.72 -9.41
CA GLY A 350 8.46 -14.10 -9.09
C GLY A 350 7.82 -14.32 -7.72
N ASP A 351 7.52 -13.23 -6.97
CA ASP A 351 6.95 -13.21 -5.62
C ASP A 351 5.53 -12.66 -5.55
N ALA A 352 4.96 -12.23 -6.66
CA ALA A 352 3.61 -11.69 -6.72
C ALA A 352 2.81 -12.25 -7.90
N ILE A 353 1.48 -12.21 -7.80
CA ILE A 353 0.55 -12.49 -8.88
C ILE A 353 -0.17 -11.20 -9.30
N ALA A 354 -0.23 -10.93 -10.60
CA ALA A 354 -0.94 -9.79 -11.16
C ALA A 354 -2.42 -10.12 -11.39
N VAL A 355 -3.31 -9.25 -10.96
CA VAL A 355 -4.74 -9.31 -11.27
C VAL A 355 -5.06 -8.19 -12.26
N VAL A 356 -5.46 -8.56 -13.48
CA VAL A 356 -5.65 -7.62 -14.59
C VAL A 356 -7.07 -7.70 -15.15
N ASP A 357 -7.57 -6.56 -15.62
CA ASP A 357 -8.85 -6.47 -16.29
C ASP A 357 -8.64 -6.47 -17.81
N ILE A 358 -9.28 -7.42 -18.50
CA ILE A 358 -9.05 -7.63 -19.93
C ILE A 358 -9.92 -6.75 -20.80
N GLU A 359 -11.20 -6.55 -20.44
CA GLU A 359 -12.18 -5.91 -21.29
C GLU A 359 -12.94 -4.77 -20.59
N GLN A 360 -13.38 -3.83 -21.41
CA GLN A 360 -14.20 -2.72 -20.96
C GLN A 360 -15.60 -3.17 -20.53
N TYR A 361 -16.31 -2.28 -19.82
CA TYR A 361 -17.72 -2.47 -19.49
C TYR A 361 -18.57 -2.66 -20.76
N GLY A 362 -19.51 -3.60 -20.74
CA GLY A 362 -20.37 -3.90 -21.88
C GLY A 362 -19.82 -4.89 -22.90
N ALA A 363 -18.61 -5.41 -22.70
CA ALA A 363 -17.99 -6.35 -23.62
C ALA A 363 -18.77 -7.67 -23.74
N THR A 364 -18.65 -8.34 -24.89
CA THR A 364 -19.26 -9.66 -25.11
C THR A 364 -18.30 -10.78 -24.67
N VAL A 365 -18.85 -11.98 -24.40
CA VAL A 365 -18.03 -13.17 -24.07
C VAL A 365 -16.98 -13.43 -25.16
N SER A 366 -17.34 -13.22 -26.43
CA SER A 366 -16.42 -13.40 -27.56
C SER A 366 -15.23 -12.42 -27.51
N ASN A 367 -15.49 -11.15 -27.19
CA ASN A 367 -14.43 -10.15 -27.06
C ASN A 367 -13.48 -10.50 -25.92
N VAL A 368 -14.04 -10.86 -24.76
CA VAL A 368 -13.26 -11.24 -23.57
C VAL A 368 -12.36 -12.45 -23.85
N THR A 369 -12.89 -13.48 -24.53
CA THR A 369 -12.09 -14.67 -24.86
C THR A 369 -11.02 -14.36 -25.90
N ALA A 370 -11.31 -13.50 -26.87
CA ALA A 370 -10.34 -13.07 -27.88
C ALA A 370 -9.19 -12.27 -27.23
N ALA A 371 -9.51 -11.32 -26.37
CA ALA A 371 -8.51 -10.53 -25.64
C ALA A 371 -7.67 -11.41 -24.69
N ALA A 372 -8.27 -12.32 -23.95
CA ALA A 372 -7.55 -13.27 -23.09
C ALA A 372 -6.56 -14.13 -23.86
N SER A 373 -6.89 -14.48 -25.10
CA SER A 373 -6.01 -15.28 -25.97
C SER A 373 -4.70 -14.58 -26.35
N THR A 374 -4.59 -13.29 -26.17
CA THR A 374 -3.37 -12.51 -26.48
C THR A 374 -2.34 -12.52 -25.35
N VAL A 375 -2.76 -12.83 -24.12
CA VAL A 375 -1.89 -12.89 -22.94
C VAL A 375 -1.47 -14.33 -22.67
N ASN A 376 -0.21 -14.52 -22.24
CA ASN A 376 0.31 -15.82 -21.83
C ASN A 376 1.25 -15.66 -20.64
N SER A 377 0.71 -15.76 -19.43
CA SER A 377 1.48 -15.67 -18.20
C SER A 377 0.88 -16.54 -17.12
N SER A 378 1.72 -17.24 -16.38
CA SER A 378 1.32 -17.99 -15.20
C SER A 378 1.29 -17.13 -13.93
N TYR A 379 1.84 -15.91 -13.99
CA TYR A 379 1.82 -14.93 -12.91
C TYR A 379 0.66 -13.94 -13.03
N THR A 380 -0.29 -14.20 -13.91
CA THR A 380 -1.41 -13.29 -14.16
C THR A 380 -2.73 -14.03 -14.16
N ALA A 381 -3.73 -13.44 -13.54
CA ALA A 381 -5.10 -13.93 -13.55
C ALA A 381 -6.07 -12.80 -13.94
N THR A 382 -7.15 -13.16 -14.62
CA THR A 382 -8.21 -12.25 -15.02
C THR A 382 -9.57 -12.79 -14.66
N TYR A 383 -10.51 -11.88 -14.37
CA TYR A 383 -11.86 -12.19 -13.91
C TYR A 383 -12.88 -11.35 -14.69
N TRP A 384 -14.04 -11.90 -14.93
CA TRP A 384 -15.12 -11.24 -15.66
C TRP A 384 -16.48 -11.81 -15.22
N PRO A 385 -17.56 -11.03 -15.18
CA PRO A 385 -17.78 -9.67 -15.70
C PRO A 385 -17.46 -8.55 -14.69
N TRP A 386 -17.75 -7.30 -15.08
CA TRP A 386 -17.76 -6.13 -14.22
C TRP A 386 -18.80 -6.26 -13.12
N LEU A 387 -18.56 -5.58 -12.02
CA LEU A 387 -19.35 -5.66 -10.80
C LEU A 387 -19.89 -4.30 -10.39
N GLN A 388 -21.04 -4.27 -9.74
CA GLN A 388 -21.60 -3.03 -9.20
C GLN A 388 -21.50 -3.03 -7.68
N THR A 389 -20.96 -1.95 -7.12
CA THR A 389 -20.85 -1.73 -5.68
C THR A 389 -21.38 -0.35 -5.31
N GLN A 390 -21.68 -0.15 -4.04
CA GLN A 390 -22.03 1.17 -3.53
C GLN A 390 -20.75 1.90 -3.09
N SER A 391 -20.50 3.07 -3.69
CA SER A 391 -19.40 3.95 -3.31
C SER A 391 -19.68 4.69 -2.00
N ALA A 392 -18.65 5.31 -1.40
CA ALA A 392 -18.80 6.17 -0.22
C ALA A 392 -19.66 7.41 -0.48
N THR A 393 -19.94 7.74 -1.74
CA THR A 393 -20.88 8.80 -2.12
C THR A 393 -22.34 8.37 -2.04
N GLY A 394 -22.63 7.11 -1.75
CA GLY A 394 -23.96 6.50 -1.76
C GLY A 394 -24.47 6.12 -3.16
N LYS A 395 -23.69 6.36 -4.22
CA LYS A 395 -24.03 5.99 -5.60
C LYS A 395 -23.59 4.55 -5.89
N ASN A 396 -24.34 3.90 -6.78
CA ASN A 396 -23.95 2.59 -7.30
C ASN A 396 -22.99 2.78 -8.48
N GLU A 397 -21.77 2.27 -8.34
CA GLU A 397 -20.71 2.41 -9.33
C GLU A 397 -20.33 1.06 -9.93
N TRP A 398 -20.08 1.03 -11.23
CA TRP A 398 -19.55 -0.14 -11.91
C TRP A 398 -18.03 -0.15 -11.83
N ILE A 399 -17.49 -1.24 -11.33
CA ILE A 399 -16.06 -1.43 -11.09
C ILE A 399 -15.55 -2.68 -11.83
N PRO A 400 -14.31 -2.68 -12.29
CA PRO A 400 -13.68 -3.86 -12.87
C PRO A 400 -13.41 -4.91 -11.77
N ALA A 401 -13.30 -6.18 -12.17
CA ALA A 401 -13.15 -7.28 -11.23
C ALA A 401 -11.87 -7.19 -10.39
N SER A 402 -10.78 -6.65 -10.94
CA SER A 402 -9.50 -6.46 -10.24
C SER A 402 -9.62 -5.63 -8.95
N THR A 403 -10.68 -4.85 -8.82
CA THR A 403 -10.98 -4.04 -7.62
C THR A 403 -11.28 -4.91 -6.39
N VAL A 404 -11.93 -6.06 -6.57
CA VAL A 404 -12.43 -6.90 -5.45
C VAL A 404 -11.62 -8.20 -5.28
N ILE A 405 -10.97 -8.69 -6.33
CA ILE A 405 -10.28 -9.98 -6.30
C ILE A 405 -9.12 -10.04 -5.30
N PRO A 406 -8.30 -8.98 -5.09
CA PRO A 406 -7.30 -9.00 -4.02
C PRO A 406 -7.90 -9.29 -2.64
N GLY A 407 -9.12 -8.80 -2.36
CA GLY A 407 -9.86 -9.12 -1.14
C GLY A 407 -10.26 -10.60 -1.06
N VAL A 408 -10.73 -11.19 -2.15
CA VAL A 408 -11.06 -12.64 -2.19
C VAL A 408 -9.82 -13.50 -1.91
N TYR A 409 -8.65 -13.07 -2.41
CA TYR A 409 -7.39 -13.75 -2.10
C TYR A 409 -7.04 -13.60 -0.62
N ALA A 410 -7.14 -12.40 -0.07
CA ALA A 410 -6.88 -12.15 1.34
C ALA A 410 -7.82 -12.95 2.26
N PHE A 411 -9.10 -13.02 1.92
CA PHE A 411 -10.06 -13.87 2.64
C PHE A 411 -9.66 -15.34 2.63
N THR A 412 -9.24 -15.85 1.47
CA THR A 412 -8.79 -17.24 1.34
C THR A 412 -7.55 -17.52 2.18
N ASP A 413 -6.60 -16.57 2.21
CA ASP A 413 -5.37 -16.67 2.99
C ASP A 413 -5.64 -16.71 4.50
N GLY A 414 -6.57 -15.87 4.96
CA GLY A 414 -6.98 -15.85 6.37
C GLY A 414 -7.84 -17.03 6.78
N ALA A 415 -8.78 -17.47 5.93
CA ALA A 415 -9.70 -18.55 6.23
C ALA A 415 -9.09 -19.95 6.08
N ALA A 416 -8.06 -20.11 5.25
CA ALA A 416 -7.43 -21.40 4.99
C ALA A 416 -5.90 -21.25 4.79
N ALA A 417 -5.45 -21.05 3.56
CA ALA A 417 -4.05 -20.78 3.23
C ALA A 417 -3.92 -20.32 1.75
N PRO A 418 -2.80 -19.71 1.34
CA PRO A 418 -2.59 -19.22 -0.02
C PRO A 418 -2.70 -20.28 -1.13
N TRP A 419 -2.53 -21.54 -0.81
CA TRP A 419 -2.64 -22.66 -1.75
C TRP A 419 -4.03 -23.25 -1.90
N PHE A 420 -5.02 -22.72 -1.20
CA PHE A 420 -6.41 -23.07 -1.46
C PHE A 420 -6.97 -22.24 -2.62
N ALA A 421 -7.92 -22.83 -3.35
CA ALA A 421 -8.59 -22.15 -4.44
C ALA A 421 -9.40 -20.93 -3.94
N PRO A 422 -9.11 -19.70 -4.40
CA PRO A 422 -9.91 -18.52 -4.09
C PRO A 422 -11.16 -18.47 -4.98
N ALA A 423 -11.95 -19.52 -4.94
CA ALA A 423 -13.12 -19.72 -5.79
C ALA A 423 -14.13 -20.64 -5.12
N GLY A 424 -15.33 -20.73 -5.69
CA GLY A 424 -16.45 -21.51 -5.19
C GLY A 424 -17.28 -20.78 -4.13
N LEU A 425 -18.33 -21.42 -3.65
CA LEU A 425 -19.31 -20.80 -2.77
C LEU A 425 -18.78 -20.54 -1.35
N THR A 426 -17.73 -21.25 -0.95
CA THR A 426 -17.15 -21.15 0.39
C THR A 426 -16.10 -20.03 0.50
N ARG A 427 -15.23 -19.87 -0.49
CA ARG A 427 -14.09 -18.95 -0.45
C ARG A 427 -14.09 -17.89 -1.55
N GLY A 428 -14.89 -18.08 -2.61
CA GLY A 428 -14.99 -17.14 -3.72
C GLY A 428 -16.10 -16.11 -3.59
N GLY A 429 -16.79 -16.03 -2.45
CA GLY A 429 -17.89 -15.07 -2.21
C GLY A 429 -17.38 -13.62 -2.24
N ILE A 430 -18.19 -12.73 -2.82
CA ILE A 430 -17.91 -11.29 -2.92
C ILE A 430 -19.05 -10.53 -2.23
N PRO A 431 -18.97 -10.29 -0.92
CA PRO A 431 -20.10 -9.76 -0.14
C PRO A 431 -20.44 -8.29 -0.46
N ASN A 432 -19.47 -7.49 -0.89
CA ASN A 432 -19.61 -6.04 -1.06
C ASN A 432 -20.09 -5.61 -2.45
N VAL A 433 -20.63 -6.55 -3.22
CA VAL A 433 -21.10 -6.33 -4.59
C VAL A 433 -22.62 -6.53 -4.65
N ILE A 434 -23.29 -5.56 -5.28
CA ILE A 434 -24.75 -5.54 -5.43
C ILE A 434 -25.17 -6.52 -6.54
N GLN A 435 -24.52 -6.41 -7.68
CA GLN A 435 -24.79 -7.27 -8.85
C GLN A 435 -23.57 -7.35 -9.79
N ALA A 436 -23.56 -8.40 -10.60
CA ALA A 436 -22.65 -8.51 -11.74
C ALA A 436 -23.32 -7.89 -12.99
N GLU A 437 -22.51 -7.35 -13.89
CA GLU A 437 -22.97 -6.75 -15.16
C GLU A 437 -23.91 -7.67 -15.93
N ARG A 438 -23.66 -8.97 -15.87
CA ARG A 438 -24.55 -9.98 -16.46
C ARG A 438 -24.54 -11.29 -15.66
N LYS A 439 -25.66 -11.98 -15.68
CA LYS A 439 -25.79 -13.33 -15.11
C LYS A 439 -25.33 -14.35 -16.16
N LEU A 440 -24.19 -14.99 -15.91
CA LEU A 440 -23.61 -15.95 -16.83
C LEU A 440 -24.36 -17.29 -16.81
N THR A 441 -24.71 -17.78 -17.98
CA THR A 441 -25.20 -19.15 -18.16
C THR A 441 -24.06 -20.16 -17.99
N ARG A 442 -24.37 -21.45 -17.79
CA ARG A 442 -23.35 -22.50 -17.69
C ARG A 442 -22.46 -22.54 -18.94
N ALA A 443 -23.05 -22.50 -20.14
CA ALA A 443 -22.31 -22.53 -21.40
C ALA A 443 -21.35 -21.32 -21.53
N GLN A 444 -21.77 -20.13 -21.11
CA GLN A 444 -20.91 -18.96 -21.13
C GLN A 444 -19.74 -19.09 -20.15
N ARG A 445 -19.98 -19.62 -18.93
CA ARG A 445 -18.92 -19.90 -17.96
C ARG A 445 -17.92 -20.92 -18.51
N ASP A 446 -18.40 -21.99 -19.16
CA ASP A 446 -17.56 -23.01 -19.79
C ASP A 446 -16.69 -22.40 -20.89
N THR A 447 -17.25 -21.52 -21.72
CA THR A 447 -16.51 -20.81 -22.77
C THR A 447 -15.41 -19.90 -22.20
N LEU A 448 -15.73 -19.10 -21.18
CA LEU A 448 -14.76 -18.23 -20.49
C LEU A 448 -13.66 -19.07 -19.83
N TYR A 449 -14.05 -20.10 -19.11
CA TYR A 449 -13.09 -20.95 -18.39
C TYR A 449 -12.15 -21.71 -19.33
N ASN A 450 -12.63 -22.15 -20.49
CA ASN A 450 -11.80 -22.76 -21.53
C ASN A 450 -10.78 -21.76 -22.11
N SER A 451 -11.11 -20.48 -22.12
CA SER A 451 -10.22 -19.39 -22.57
C SER A 451 -9.38 -18.78 -21.45
N ASN A 452 -9.26 -19.45 -20.30
CA ASN A 452 -8.49 -19.03 -19.12
C ASN A 452 -8.99 -17.73 -18.47
N VAL A 453 -10.24 -17.37 -18.65
CA VAL A 453 -10.92 -16.28 -17.95
C VAL A 453 -11.73 -16.85 -16.80
N ASN A 454 -11.55 -16.33 -15.60
CA ASN A 454 -12.26 -16.80 -14.42
C ASN A 454 -13.64 -16.13 -14.34
N PRO A 455 -14.74 -16.89 -14.47
CA PRO A 455 -16.06 -16.31 -14.41
C PRO A 455 -16.46 -15.95 -12.99
N ILE A 456 -17.09 -14.79 -12.83
CA ILE A 456 -17.82 -14.41 -11.62
C ILE A 456 -19.30 -14.71 -11.89
N ALA A 457 -19.90 -15.54 -11.08
CA ALA A 457 -21.25 -16.04 -11.29
C ALA A 457 -22.17 -15.72 -10.11
N THR A 458 -23.45 -15.53 -10.41
CA THR A 458 -24.50 -15.33 -9.40
C THR A 458 -25.26 -16.63 -9.21
N PHE A 459 -25.30 -17.12 -7.98
CA PHE A 459 -26.03 -18.34 -7.63
C PHE A 459 -27.23 -18.03 -6.73
N PRO A 460 -28.38 -18.64 -6.97
CA PRO A 460 -29.50 -18.53 -6.05
C PRO A 460 -29.12 -19.00 -4.65
N GLY A 461 -29.40 -18.18 -3.64
CA GLY A 461 -29.11 -18.50 -2.24
C GLY A 461 -27.65 -18.36 -1.79
N ALA A 462 -26.70 -18.21 -2.72
CA ALA A 462 -25.26 -18.06 -2.38
C ALA A 462 -24.66 -16.73 -2.84
N GLY A 463 -25.43 -15.91 -3.58
CA GLY A 463 -24.96 -14.60 -4.01
C GLY A 463 -23.96 -14.64 -5.17
N ILE A 464 -23.07 -13.65 -5.20
CA ILE A 464 -22.07 -13.47 -6.25
C ILE A 464 -20.76 -14.10 -5.78
N SER A 465 -20.19 -14.98 -6.63
CA SER A 465 -18.98 -15.72 -6.29
C SER A 465 -18.06 -15.87 -7.48
N VAL A 466 -16.77 -15.87 -7.23
CA VAL A 466 -15.74 -16.29 -8.18
C VAL A 466 -15.91 -17.79 -8.42
N PHE A 467 -16.01 -18.19 -9.68
CA PHE A 467 -16.25 -19.59 -10.05
C PHE A 467 -15.22 -20.11 -11.06
N GLY A 468 -13.96 -19.72 -10.88
CA GLY A 468 -12.82 -20.14 -11.65
C GLY A 468 -11.51 -19.74 -10.97
N GLN A 469 -10.42 -20.44 -11.29
CA GLN A 469 -9.10 -20.20 -10.69
C GLN A 469 -7.95 -20.46 -11.68
N LYS A 470 -8.12 -20.11 -12.93
CA LYS A 470 -7.07 -20.25 -13.95
C LYS A 470 -6.17 -19.01 -14.01
N THR A 471 -4.88 -19.26 -14.26
CA THR A 471 -3.96 -18.23 -14.73
C THR A 471 -4.12 -18.06 -16.25
N LEU A 472 -3.56 -16.99 -16.81
CA LEU A 472 -3.57 -16.76 -18.27
C LEU A 472 -2.52 -17.60 -19.01
N GLN A 473 -1.95 -18.63 -18.38
CA GLN A 473 -1.02 -19.53 -19.02
C GLN A 473 -1.71 -20.40 -20.07
N LYS A 474 -1.22 -20.37 -21.31
CA LYS A 474 -1.76 -21.19 -22.42
C LYS A 474 -1.38 -22.66 -22.33
N LYS A 475 -0.14 -22.94 -21.91
CA LYS A 475 0.34 -24.31 -21.75
C LYS A 475 -0.31 -24.98 -20.55
N LYS A 476 -0.96 -26.13 -20.76
CA LYS A 476 -1.51 -26.93 -19.65
C LYS A 476 -0.38 -27.47 -18.78
N SER A 477 -0.35 -27.04 -17.52
CA SER A 477 0.56 -27.52 -16.49
C SER A 477 -0.07 -27.29 -15.11
N ALA A 478 0.59 -27.71 -14.04
CA ALA A 478 0.12 -27.40 -12.69
C ALA A 478 0.03 -25.88 -12.41
N LEU A 479 0.81 -25.08 -13.15
CA LEU A 479 0.89 -23.62 -12.99
C LEU A 479 -0.23 -22.87 -13.73
N ASP A 480 -1.10 -23.57 -14.44
CA ASP A 480 -2.29 -22.99 -15.06
C ASP A 480 -3.41 -22.73 -14.03
N ARG A 481 -3.15 -23.01 -12.72
CA ARG A 481 -4.06 -22.76 -11.62
C ARG A 481 -3.49 -21.71 -10.65
N VAL A 482 -4.34 -20.77 -10.26
CA VAL A 482 -3.99 -19.68 -9.33
C VAL A 482 -3.52 -20.23 -7.99
N ASN A 483 -4.20 -21.22 -7.43
CA ASN A 483 -3.81 -21.80 -6.14
C ASN A 483 -2.40 -22.41 -6.17
N VAL A 484 -2.03 -23.14 -7.23
CA VAL A 484 -0.69 -23.71 -7.37
C VAL A 484 0.37 -22.62 -7.60
N ARG A 485 0.03 -21.59 -8.38
CA ARG A 485 0.95 -20.45 -8.57
C ARG A 485 1.20 -19.74 -7.24
N ARG A 486 0.16 -19.47 -6.45
CA ARG A 486 0.27 -18.84 -5.14
C ARG A 486 1.01 -19.73 -4.12
N LEU A 487 0.80 -21.04 -4.18
CA LEU A 487 1.62 -21.99 -3.41
C LEU A 487 3.11 -21.79 -3.72
N LEU A 488 3.49 -21.79 -4.99
CA LEU A 488 4.89 -21.64 -5.39
C LEU A 488 5.49 -20.28 -5.01
N ILE A 489 4.71 -19.20 -5.09
CA ILE A 489 5.13 -17.88 -4.61
C ILE A 489 5.45 -17.96 -3.12
N ASN A 490 4.58 -18.55 -2.31
CA ASN A 490 4.79 -18.70 -0.87
C ASN A 490 6.00 -19.59 -0.54
N LEU A 491 6.15 -20.74 -1.23
CA LEU A 491 7.30 -21.63 -1.05
C LEU A 491 8.62 -20.94 -1.41
N LYS A 492 8.67 -20.25 -2.57
CA LYS A 492 9.85 -19.51 -3.01
C LYS A 492 10.24 -18.42 -2.03
N LYS A 493 9.28 -17.70 -1.47
CA LYS A 493 9.52 -16.68 -0.47
C LYS A 493 10.17 -17.28 0.76
N PHE A 494 9.57 -18.30 1.37
CA PHE A 494 10.11 -18.94 2.57
C PHE A 494 11.52 -19.50 2.34
N VAL A 495 11.70 -20.27 1.26
CA VAL A 495 13.02 -20.84 0.91
C VAL A 495 14.04 -19.73 0.64
N GLY A 496 13.64 -18.65 -0.01
CA GLY A 496 14.49 -17.49 -0.26
C GLY A 496 14.94 -16.81 1.03
N ASP A 497 14.05 -16.63 1.99
CA ASP A 497 14.36 -16.02 3.29
C ASP A 497 15.32 -16.90 4.10
N VAL A 498 15.10 -18.23 4.11
CA VAL A 498 16.05 -19.18 4.73
C VAL A 498 17.40 -19.14 4.03
N SER A 499 17.42 -19.10 2.70
CA SER A 499 18.66 -19.10 1.91
C SER A 499 19.50 -17.83 2.13
N ARG A 500 18.86 -16.66 2.32
CA ARG A 500 19.56 -15.40 2.58
C ARG A 500 20.45 -15.47 3.82
N ASN A 501 20.02 -16.20 4.86
CA ASN A 501 20.79 -16.38 6.09
C ASN A 501 22.02 -17.27 5.91
N LEU A 502 22.11 -18.01 4.80
CA LEU A 502 23.23 -18.89 4.50
C LEU A 502 24.23 -18.30 3.50
N VAL A 503 23.94 -17.12 2.95
CA VAL A 503 24.87 -16.42 2.07
C VAL A 503 26.08 -16.00 2.89
N PHE A 504 27.29 -16.25 2.35
CA PHE A 504 28.59 -16.11 3.00
C PHE A 504 28.94 -17.16 4.05
N GLU A 505 28.09 -18.15 4.34
CA GLU A 505 28.46 -19.30 5.16
C GLU A 505 29.34 -20.29 4.37
N GLN A 506 30.12 -21.07 5.07
CA GLN A 506 30.98 -22.10 4.45
C GLN A 506 30.14 -23.21 3.82
N ASN A 507 30.45 -23.62 2.58
CA ASN A 507 29.75 -24.72 1.93
C ASN A 507 30.18 -26.07 2.53
N THR A 508 29.69 -26.38 3.71
CA THR A 508 29.93 -27.62 4.45
C THR A 508 28.66 -28.45 4.57
N THR A 509 28.79 -29.69 4.95
CA THR A 509 27.65 -30.56 5.26
C THR A 509 26.77 -29.95 6.36
N VAL A 510 27.37 -29.29 7.35
CA VAL A 510 26.65 -28.65 8.46
C VAL A 510 25.73 -27.53 7.94
N THR A 511 26.21 -26.71 7.02
CA THR A 511 25.41 -25.63 6.41
C THR A 511 24.24 -26.19 5.60
N ARG A 512 24.47 -27.28 4.85
CA ARG A 512 23.44 -27.99 4.10
C ARG A 512 22.40 -28.62 5.01
N ASP A 513 22.84 -29.28 6.09
CA ASP A 513 21.93 -29.84 7.10
C ASP A 513 21.11 -28.76 7.81
N THR A 514 21.69 -27.59 8.08
CA THR A 514 20.98 -26.44 8.65
C THR A 514 19.86 -25.95 7.74
N PHE A 515 20.11 -25.87 6.42
CA PHE A 515 19.06 -25.56 5.45
C PHE A 515 17.94 -26.60 5.47
N LEU A 516 18.31 -27.88 5.38
CA LEU A 516 17.34 -28.99 5.39
C LEU A 516 16.51 -29.02 6.67
N ALA A 517 17.14 -28.73 7.83
CA ALA A 517 16.46 -28.68 9.12
C ALA A 517 15.41 -27.54 9.22
N GLN A 518 15.53 -26.49 8.42
CA GLN A 518 14.55 -25.40 8.37
C GLN A 518 13.49 -25.63 7.28
N VAL A 519 13.89 -26.10 6.10
CA VAL A 519 13.00 -26.22 4.94
C VAL A 519 12.09 -27.47 5.05
N ASN A 520 12.59 -28.60 5.50
CA ASN A 520 11.78 -29.82 5.59
C ASN A 520 10.57 -29.69 6.52
N PRO A 521 10.67 -29.19 7.77
CA PRO A 521 9.51 -29.02 8.65
C PRO A 521 8.48 -28.07 8.06
N PHE A 522 8.90 -27.02 7.34
CA PHE A 522 7.98 -26.14 6.66
C PHE A 522 7.21 -26.87 5.55
N LEU A 523 7.93 -27.61 4.68
CA LEU A 523 7.29 -28.38 3.62
C LEU A 523 6.36 -29.48 4.18
N ASP A 524 6.73 -30.12 5.30
CA ASP A 524 5.86 -31.06 6.02
C ASP A 524 4.58 -30.38 6.50
N SER A 525 4.67 -29.16 7.03
CA SER A 525 3.49 -28.40 7.44
C SER A 525 2.58 -28.08 6.26
N VAL A 526 3.15 -27.80 5.08
CA VAL A 526 2.39 -27.56 3.85
C VAL A 526 1.69 -28.84 3.37
N VAL A 527 2.34 -30.00 3.48
CA VAL A 527 1.72 -31.31 3.19
C VAL A 527 0.56 -31.59 4.13
N GLN A 528 0.75 -31.42 5.45
CA GLN A 528 -0.30 -31.61 6.46
C GLN A 528 -1.50 -30.67 6.23
N ARG A 529 -1.24 -29.45 5.76
CA ARG A 529 -2.26 -28.45 5.41
C ARG A 529 -2.77 -28.58 3.97
N GLN A 530 -2.58 -29.74 3.32
CA GLN A 530 -3.13 -30.09 2.00
C GLN A 530 -2.61 -29.19 0.84
N GLY A 531 -1.44 -28.58 0.96
CA GLY A 531 -0.83 -27.82 -0.12
C GLY A 531 -0.05 -28.68 -1.12
N LEU A 532 0.57 -29.74 -0.61
CA LEU A 532 1.37 -30.69 -1.38
C LEU A 532 0.90 -32.13 -1.09
N TYR A 533 1.01 -33.01 -2.09
CA TYR A 533 0.90 -34.46 -1.87
C TYR A 533 2.21 -35.04 -1.35
N ALA A 534 3.32 -34.61 -1.91
CA ALA A 534 4.66 -35.03 -1.53
C ALA A 534 5.71 -34.00 -1.96
N TYR A 535 6.85 -34.05 -1.31
CA TYR A 535 8.03 -33.29 -1.70
C TYR A 535 9.30 -34.10 -1.49
N ARG A 536 10.38 -33.64 -2.11
CA ARG A 536 11.73 -34.15 -1.88
C ARG A 536 12.71 -32.98 -2.03
N VAL A 537 13.57 -32.79 -1.04
CA VAL A 537 14.66 -31.83 -1.08
C VAL A 537 15.97 -32.60 -1.25
N VAL A 538 16.79 -32.18 -2.18
CA VAL A 538 18.13 -32.74 -2.42
C VAL A 538 19.12 -31.59 -2.27
N MET A 539 19.99 -31.69 -1.27
CA MET A 539 21.07 -30.76 -1.00
C MET A 539 22.21 -31.53 -0.35
N ASP A 540 22.81 -32.43 -1.10
CA ASP A 540 23.86 -33.36 -0.67
C ASP A 540 25.05 -33.32 -1.64
N ASP A 541 25.98 -34.24 -1.50
CA ASP A 541 27.20 -34.32 -2.33
C ASP A 541 26.89 -34.69 -3.79
N SER A 542 25.71 -35.21 -4.08
CA SER A 542 25.30 -35.54 -5.46
C SER A 542 25.07 -34.29 -6.33
N ASN A 543 24.59 -33.21 -5.74
CA ASN A 543 24.37 -31.94 -6.43
C ASN A 543 25.33 -30.81 -5.98
N ASN A 544 26.15 -31.04 -4.94
CA ASN A 544 27.22 -30.14 -4.49
C ASN A 544 28.58 -30.84 -4.60
N THR A 545 29.01 -31.08 -5.83
CA THR A 545 30.30 -31.66 -6.16
C THR A 545 31.44 -30.70 -5.85
N ALA A 546 32.71 -31.18 -5.82
CA ALA A 546 33.86 -30.31 -5.65
C ALA A 546 33.91 -29.15 -6.65
N ASP A 547 33.54 -29.37 -7.90
CA ASP A 547 33.46 -28.32 -8.93
C ASP A 547 32.43 -27.24 -8.62
N VAL A 548 31.28 -27.57 -8.00
CA VAL A 548 30.26 -26.61 -7.55
C VAL A 548 30.76 -25.81 -6.35
N ILE A 549 31.45 -26.49 -5.42
CA ILE A 549 32.03 -25.85 -4.24
C ILE A 549 33.16 -24.89 -4.64
N ASP A 550 34.02 -25.28 -5.59
CA ASP A 550 35.12 -24.46 -6.10
C ASP A 550 34.61 -23.19 -6.85
N ARG A 551 33.39 -23.23 -7.35
CA ARG A 551 32.69 -22.05 -7.93
C ARG A 551 31.98 -21.19 -6.88
N ASN A 552 32.14 -21.47 -5.59
CA ASN A 552 31.43 -20.80 -4.49
C ASN A 552 29.89 -20.89 -4.62
N GLN A 553 29.36 -22.00 -5.11
CA GLN A 553 27.95 -22.24 -5.31
C GLN A 553 27.43 -23.29 -4.33
N LEU A 554 26.21 -23.09 -3.83
CA LEU A 554 25.44 -24.06 -3.08
C LEU A 554 24.14 -24.35 -3.85
N ILE A 555 23.94 -25.60 -4.25
CA ILE A 555 22.80 -26.02 -5.07
C ILE A 555 21.85 -26.87 -4.25
N GLY A 556 20.60 -26.38 -4.09
CA GLY A 556 19.48 -27.13 -3.55
C GLY A 556 18.43 -27.41 -4.64
N GLN A 557 17.94 -28.63 -4.71
CA GLN A 557 16.84 -29.02 -5.62
C GLN A 557 15.63 -29.42 -4.78
N ILE A 558 14.50 -28.76 -5.04
CA ILE A 558 13.23 -29.04 -4.36
C ILE A 558 12.22 -29.56 -5.38
N PHE A 559 11.87 -30.83 -5.25
CA PHE A 559 10.83 -31.48 -6.06
C PHE A 559 9.52 -31.46 -5.28
N ILE A 560 8.45 -30.98 -5.90
CA ILE A 560 7.15 -30.86 -5.26
C ILE A 560 6.04 -31.44 -6.15
N GLN A 561 5.05 -32.02 -5.49
CA GLN A 561 3.80 -32.47 -6.12
C GLN A 561 2.65 -31.66 -5.50
N PRO A 562 2.18 -30.59 -6.19
CA PRO A 562 1.11 -29.75 -5.65
C PRO A 562 -0.21 -30.50 -5.59
N ALA A 563 -0.98 -30.26 -4.54
CA ALA A 563 -2.31 -30.80 -4.40
C ALA A 563 -3.25 -30.19 -5.46
N LYS A 564 -4.07 -31.04 -6.08
CA LYS A 564 -5.07 -30.61 -7.07
C LYS A 564 -6.41 -30.38 -6.41
N THR A 565 -7.07 -29.29 -6.79
CA THR A 565 -8.44 -29.00 -6.36
C THR A 565 -9.45 -29.79 -7.19
N VAL A 566 -10.55 -30.19 -6.57
CA VAL A 566 -11.69 -30.80 -7.26
C VAL A 566 -12.45 -29.69 -7.98
N GLU A 567 -12.48 -29.74 -9.31
CA GLU A 567 -13.21 -28.79 -10.15
C GLU A 567 -14.45 -29.44 -10.81
N TYR A 568 -14.42 -30.77 -10.97
CA TYR A 568 -15.50 -31.53 -11.60
C TYR A 568 -15.92 -32.68 -10.67
N ILE A 569 -17.23 -32.77 -10.43
CA ILE A 569 -17.85 -33.87 -9.69
C ILE A 569 -18.83 -34.53 -10.64
N VAL A 570 -18.63 -35.80 -10.91
CA VAL A 570 -19.55 -36.63 -11.69
C VAL A 570 -20.32 -37.49 -10.72
N LEU A 571 -21.64 -37.39 -10.77
CA LEU A 571 -22.57 -38.21 -9.97
C LEU A 571 -23.42 -39.02 -10.92
N ASP A 572 -23.26 -40.33 -10.88
CA ASP A 572 -24.08 -41.28 -11.64
C ASP A 572 -25.18 -41.85 -10.74
N PHE A 573 -26.41 -41.62 -11.14
CA PHE A 573 -27.57 -42.20 -10.49
C PHE A 573 -28.11 -43.34 -11.34
N THR A 574 -28.03 -44.58 -10.85
CA THR A 574 -28.61 -45.74 -11.48
C THR A 574 -29.97 -46.01 -10.82
N VAL A 575 -31.02 -45.98 -11.62
CA VAL A 575 -32.37 -46.36 -11.14
C VAL A 575 -32.58 -47.84 -11.45
N GLU A 576 -32.69 -48.63 -10.44
CA GLU A 576 -32.98 -50.07 -10.55
C GLU A 576 -34.46 -50.35 -10.39
N PRO A 577 -34.98 -51.40 -11.05
CA PRO A 577 -36.39 -51.79 -10.90
C PRO A 577 -36.68 -52.30 -9.49
N SER A 578 -37.95 -52.18 -9.06
CA SER A 578 -38.41 -52.63 -7.76
C SER A 578 -38.13 -54.13 -7.58
N GLY A 579 -37.28 -54.46 -6.59
CA GLY A 579 -36.88 -55.85 -6.28
C GLY A 579 -35.44 -56.20 -6.66
N ALA A 580 -34.67 -55.27 -7.26
CA ALA A 580 -33.24 -55.45 -7.45
C ALA A 580 -32.51 -55.44 -6.10
N THR A 581 -31.60 -56.38 -5.89
CA THR A 581 -30.70 -56.40 -4.74
C THR A 581 -29.50 -55.51 -5.08
N PHE A 582 -29.28 -54.45 -4.29
CA PHE A 582 -28.07 -53.63 -4.45
C PHE A 582 -26.84 -54.51 -4.18
N GLY A 583 -25.99 -54.68 -5.20
CA GLY A 583 -24.74 -55.40 -5.04
C GLY A 583 -23.82 -54.64 -4.07
N ALA A 584 -23.16 -55.38 -3.20
CA ALA A 584 -22.24 -54.85 -2.17
C ALA A 584 -21.00 -54.20 -2.77
#